data_385b02820a85084840f7252bcf18208e
#
_entry.id   385b02820a85084840f7252bcf18208e
#
_cell.length_a   1.000
_cell.length_b   1.000
_cell.length_c   1.000
_cell.angle_alpha   90.00
_cell.angle_beta   90.00
_cell.angle_gamma   90.00
#
_symmetry.space_group_name_H-M   'P 1'
#
loop_
_entity.id
_entity.type
_entity.pdbx_description
1 polymer ?
#
loop_
_entity_poly.entity_id
_entity_poly.type
_entity_poly.pdbx_seq_one_letter_code
_entity_poly.pdbx_strand_id
1 'polypeptide(L)'
;MTALRASRRALTTLCLAVAATGVAAAPAMADTTGPACSAPSFSTPFTAFKDRRLYTLAPGGTFDDPAAGWSLTGGAHVVMTAQPDGTVNGVLDLPSKAQATSPVMCITSDYPSARTWVRNLVGAEGVFFYVSYNVNGAWTAPKNTGQFHGDHQDWTLSKAMNVQPGKAPGWQQVRFTFVAGGNTSRFQVNDFWVDPRMRA
;
A
#
# COMPACT_ATOMS: atom_id res chain seq x y z
N MET A 1 -52.72 53.69 74.09
CA MET A 1 -51.33 53.97 73.80
C MET A 1 -50.68 52.65 73.38
N THR A 2 -50.66 52.35 72.11
CA THR A 2 -50.21 51.04 71.64
C THR A 2 -49.26 51.27 70.50
N ALA A 3 -48.01 50.92 70.71
CA ALA A 3 -46.92 51.07 69.73
C ALA A 3 -46.94 49.90 68.75
N LEU A 4 -47.00 50.20 67.43
CA LEU A 4 -46.81 49.23 66.33
C LEU A 4 -45.32 49.00 66.08
N ARG A 5 -44.89 47.77 66.18
CA ARG A 5 -43.58 47.30 65.78
C ARG A 5 -43.65 46.92 64.31
N ALA A 6 -42.90 47.62 63.44
CA ALA A 6 -42.68 47.26 62.07
C ALA A 6 -41.56 46.20 61.91
N SER A 7 -41.88 45.05 61.40
CA SER A 7 -40.97 43.96 61.11
C SER A 7 -40.35 44.20 59.69
N ARG A 8 -39.05 44.44 59.65
CA ARG A 8 -38.31 44.49 58.41
C ARG A 8 -37.90 43.08 58.00
N ARG A 9 -38.46 42.55 56.91
CA ARG A 9 -38.01 41.31 56.29
C ARG A 9 -36.84 41.66 55.34
N ALA A 10 -35.66 41.13 55.68
CA ALA A 10 -34.48 41.17 54.77
C ALA A 10 -34.69 40.11 53.73
N LEU A 11 -34.78 40.54 52.45
CA LEU A 11 -34.67 39.64 51.29
C LEU A 11 -33.15 39.39 50.99
N THR A 12 -32.74 38.16 51.23
CA THR A 12 -31.42 37.69 50.82
C THR A 12 -31.49 37.25 49.36
N THR A 13 -30.95 38.04 48.47
CA THR A 13 -30.83 37.69 47.04
C THR A 13 -29.65 36.72 46.87
N LEU A 14 -29.95 35.45 46.60
CA LEU A 14 -28.97 34.44 46.28
C LEU A 14 -28.54 34.57 44.80
N CYS A 15 -27.37 35.15 44.52
CA CYS A 15 -26.80 35.17 43.18
C CYS A 15 -26.24 33.79 42.86
N LEU A 16 -26.90 33.02 41.99
CA LEU A 16 -26.35 31.82 41.38
C LEU A 16 -25.35 32.22 40.30
N ALA A 17 -24.08 32.08 40.57
CA ALA A 17 -23.05 32.18 39.54
C ALA A 17 -23.03 30.89 38.69
N VAL A 18 -23.57 30.96 37.48
CA VAL A 18 -23.43 29.87 36.47
C VAL A 18 -22.01 29.97 35.88
N ALA A 19 -21.13 29.10 36.33
CA ALA A 19 -19.84 28.93 35.70
C ALA A 19 -20.04 28.20 34.32
N ALA A 20 -20.02 28.96 33.24
CA ALA A 20 -19.98 28.40 31.89
C ALA A 20 -18.59 27.79 31.65
N THR A 21 -18.46 26.48 31.84
CA THR A 21 -17.30 25.73 31.38
C THR A 21 -17.30 25.69 29.83
N GLY A 22 -16.58 26.63 29.22
CA GLY A 22 -16.33 26.61 27.80
C GLY A 22 -15.49 25.37 27.44
N VAL A 23 -16.13 24.35 26.90
CA VAL A 23 -15.44 23.26 26.22
C VAL A 23 -14.83 23.86 24.96
N ALA A 24 -13.53 24.14 25.00
CA ALA A 24 -12.78 24.46 23.80
C ALA A 24 -12.82 23.23 22.90
N ALA A 25 -13.66 23.23 21.89
CA ALA A 25 -13.62 22.25 20.82
C ALA A 25 -12.27 22.46 20.13
N ALA A 26 -11.33 21.52 20.32
CA ALA A 26 -10.14 21.45 19.48
C ALA A 26 -10.60 21.42 18.03
N PRO A 27 -10.00 22.22 17.13
CA PRO A 27 -10.30 22.10 15.71
C PRO A 27 -9.99 20.66 15.32
N ALA A 28 -11.02 19.88 14.98
CA ALA A 28 -10.85 18.65 14.26
C ALA A 28 -10.10 19.05 12.98
N MET A 29 -8.82 18.70 12.89
CA MET A 29 -8.12 18.72 11.64
C MET A 29 -8.93 17.81 10.73
N ALA A 30 -9.76 18.40 9.89
CA ALA A 30 -10.37 17.69 8.80
C ALA A 30 -9.20 17.18 7.96
N ASP A 31 -8.89 15.90 8.08
CA ASP A 31 -8.08 15.20 7.11
C ASP A 31 -8.71 15.50 5.76
N THR A 32 -8.03 16.36 5.02
CA THR A 32 -8.38 16.64 3.64
C THR A 32 -8.33 15.30 2.94
N THR A 33 -9.49 14.77 2.68
CA THR A 33 -9.87 13.56 1.98
C THR A 33 -8.83 13.06 0.96
N GLY A 34 -7.73 12.52 1.45
CA GLY A 34 -7.04 11.48 0.72
C GLY A 34 -7.91 10.20 0.87
N PRO A 35 -7.96 9.35 -0.14
CA PRO A 35 -8.68 8.09 -0.02
C PRO A 35 -8.15 7.35 1.20
N ALA A 36 -9.06 6.74 1.96
CA ALA A 36 -8.72 6.06 3.21
C ALA A 36 -7.60 5.05 2.97
N CYS A 37 -6.41 5.37 3.44
CA CYS A 37 -5.26 4.48 3.41
C CYS A 37 -5.24 3.70 4.71
N SER A 38 -5.48 2.40 4.66
CA SER A 38 -5.31 1.52 5.82
C SER A 38 -3.82 1.44 6.18
N ALA A 39 -3.53 1.40 7.47
CA ALA A 39 -2.16 1.17 7.94
C ALA A 39 -1.65 -0.19 7.41
N PRO A 40 -0.47 -0.23 6.79
CA PRO A 40 0.09 -1.47 6.29
C PRO A 40 0.56 -2.37 7.43
N SER A 41 0.49 -3.68 7.23
CA SER A 41 1.18 -4.65 8.07
C SER A 41 2.59 -4.90 7.55
N PHE A 42 3.56 -5.06 8.46
CA PHE A 42 4.96 -5.23 8.10
C PHE A 42 5.48 -6.60 8.53
N SER A 43 6.43 -7.12 7.75
CA SER A 43 7.17 -8.33 8.03
C SER A 43 8.60 -8.24 7.50
N THR A 44 9.44 -9.22 7.81
CA THR A 44 10.83 -9.32 7.33
C THR A 44 11.03 -10.56 6.46
N PRO A 45 10.39 -10.62 5.26
CA PRO A 45 10.34 -11.84 4.44
C PRO A 45 11.70 -12.28 3.90
N PHE A 46 12.68 -11.38 3.85
CA PHE A 46 13.98 -11.63 3.24
C PHE A 46 15.13 -11.80 4.23
N THR A 47 14.84 -12.11 5.49
CA THR A 47 15.86 -12.32 6.54
C THR A 47 16.87 -13.40 6.17
N ALA A 48 16.45 -14.47 5.48
CA ALA A 48 17.34 -15.52 4.97
C ALA A 48 18.41 -14.98 3.98
N PHE A 49 18.13 -13.86 3.33
CA PHE A 49 19.04 -13.16 2.42
C PHE A 49 19.82 -12.03 3.09
N LYS A 50 19.87 -12.03 4.44
CA LYS A 50 20.49 -10.98 5.25
C LYS A 50 19.86 -9.59 5.08
N ASP A 51 18.67 -9.53 4.53
CA ASP A 51 17.87 -8.32 4.43
C ASP A 51 16.84 -8.33 5.58
N ARG A 52 17.08 -7.47 6.58
CA ARG A 52 16.25 -7.34 7.78
C ARG A 52 15.30 -6.14 7.72
N ARG A 53 15.10 -5.59 6.54
CA ARG A 53 14.15 -4.48 6.38
C ARG A 53 12.73 -4.97 6.52
N LEU A 54 11.88 -4.06 6.94
CA LEU A 54 10.45 -4.29 6.98
C LEU A 54 9.86 -4.10 5.59
N TYR A 55 8.99 -5.00 5.20
CA TYR A 55 8.26 -4.98 3.94
C TYR A 55 6.77 -5.11 4.20
N THR A 56 5.96 -4.54 3.33
CA THR A 56 4.53 -4.77 3.29
C THR A 56 4.15 -5.48 2.00
N LEU A 57 3.34 -6.51 2.11
CA LEU A 57 2.83 -7.23 0.94
C LEU A 57 1.85 -6.32 0.19
N ALA A 58 1.99 -6.22 -1.12
CA ALA A 58 1.00 -5.54 -1.93
C ALA A 58 -0.34 -6.30 -1.90
N PRO A 59 -1.49 -5.63 -1.97
CA PRO A 59 -2.78 -6.30 -1.96
C PRO A 59 -2.86 -7.37 -3.06
N GLY A 60 -3.19 -8.60 -2.67
CA GLY A 60 -3.21 -9.76 -3.57
C GLY A 60 -1.85 -10.17 -4.15
N GLY A 61 -0.75 -9.71 -3.56
CA GLY A 61 0.61 -9.93 -4.07
C GLY A 61 1.15 -11.34 -3.89
N THR A 62 0.49 -12.22 -3.13
CA THR A 62 0.82 -13.66 -3.07
C THR A 62 0.30 -14.42 -4.27
N PHE A 63 -0.70 -13.88 -4.96
CA PHE A 63 -1.43 -14.53 -6.08
C PHE A 63 -2.13 -15.84 -5.71
N ASP A 64 -2.25 -16.21 -4.44
CA ASP A 64 -2.96 -17.44 -4.01
C ASP A 64 -4.45 -17.37 -4.27
N ASP A 65 -5.03 -16.19 -4.25
CA ASP A 65 -6.40 -15.90 -4.67
C ASP A 65 -6.40 -15.26 -6.05
N PRO A 66 -6.77 -15.95 -7.11
CA PRO A 66 -6.81 -15.38 -8.46
C PRO A 66 -7.80 -14.22 -8.61
N ALA A 67 -8.74 -14.05 -7.69
CA ALA A 67 -9.69 -12.93 -7.64
C ALA A 67 -9.18 -11.72 -6.84
N ALA A 68 -7.93 -11.73 -6.37
CA ALA A 68 -7.36 -10.72 -5.45
C ALA A 68 -7.30 -9.27 -6.00
N GLY A 69 -8.05 -8.96 -7.04
CA GLY A 69 -8.24 -7.60 -7.54
C GLY A 69 -7.17 -7.13 -8.52
N TRP A 70 -6.25 -7.98 -8.95
CA TRP A 70 -5.33 -7.68 -10.05
C TRP A 70 -6.07 -7.65 -11.40
N SER A 71 -5.80 -6.63 -12.20
CA SER A 71 -6.29 -6.56 -13.57
C SER A 71 -5.29 -7.25 -14.50
N LEU A 72 -5.69 -8.36 -15.11
CA LEU A 72 -4.86 -9.21 -15.95
C LEU A 72 -5.27 -9.08 -17.42
N THR A 73 -4.31 -8.83 -18.32
CA THR A 73 -4.55 -8.68 -19.76
C THR A 73 -3.42 -9.34 -20.58
N GLY A 74 -3.63 -9.47 -21.87
CA GLY A 74 -2.60 -10.03 -22.78
C GLY A 74 -2.24 -11.49 -22.50
N GLY A 75 -3.15 -12.26 -21.88
CA GLY A 75 -2.92 -13.64 -21.51
C GLY A 75 -2.27 -13.85 -20.13
N ALA A 76 -2.07 -12.77 -19.34
CA ALA A 76 -1.68 -12.90 -17.94
C ALA A 76 -2.76 -13.69 -17.17
N HIS A 77 -2.36 -14.61 -16.33
CA HIS A 77 -3.25 -15.41 -15.49
C HIS A 77 -2.51 -15.95 -14.27
N VAL A 78 -3.25 -16.43 -13.27
CA VAL A 78 -2.67 -17.10 -12.11
C VAL A 78 -2.66 -18.60 -12.37
N VAL A 79 -1.56 -19.26 -12.04
CA VAL A 79 -1.41 -20.71 -12.08
C VAL A 79 -1.00 -21.23 -10.70
N MET A 80 -1.51 -22.40 -10.31
CA MET A 80 -1.06 -23.07 -9.08
C MET A 80 0.22 -23.85 -9.38
N THR A 81 1.25 -23.61 -8.59
CA THR A 81 2.59 -24.18 -8.80
C THR A 81 3.15 -24.76 -7.51
N ALA A 82 3.68 -25.97 -7.59
CA ALA A 82 4.42 -26.53 -6.47
C ALA A 82 5.68 -25.73 -6.18
N GLN A 83 5.91 -25.43 -4.93
CA GLN A 83 7.09 -24.72 -4.42
C GLN A 83 8.14 -25.74 -3.94
N PRO A 84 9.40 -25.32 -3.78
CA PRO A 84 10.46 -26.22 -3.31
C PRO A 84 10.21 -26.85 -1.94
N ASP A 85 9.40 -26.23 -1.09
CA ASP A 85 9.01 -26.73 0.23
C ASP A 85 7.82 -27.71 0.20
N GLY A 86 7.29 -28.02 -0.99
CA GLY A 86 6.17 -28.92 -1.18
C GLY A 86 4.80 -28.24 -1.05
N THR A 87 4.74 -26.95 -0.76
CA THR A 87 3.48 -26.20 -0.81
C THR A 87 3.04 -25.95 -2.25
N VAL A 88 1.75 -25.67 -2.44
CA VAL A 88 1.20 -25.29 -3.75
C VAL A 88 0.64 -23.89 -3.62
N ASN A 89 1.29 -22.93 -4.26
CA ASN A 89 0.93 -21.52 -4.21
C ASN A 89 0.48 -21.02 -5.59
N GLY A 90 -0.35 -19.97 -5.57
CA GLY A 90 -0.67 -19.22 -6.78
C GLY A 90 0.55 -18.41 -7.23
N VAL A 91 0.79 -18.37 -8.52
CA VAL A 91 1.80 -17.49 -9.12
C VAL A 91 1.23 -16.80 -10.33
N LEU A 92 1.62 -15.55 -10.53
CA LEU A 92 1.24 -14.78 -11.70
C LEU A 92 2.08 -15.25 -12.91
N ASP A 93 1.44 -15.81 -13.90
CA ASP A 93 2.06 -16.23 -15.16
C ASP A 93 1.90 -15.11 -16.21
N LEU A 94 3.02 -14.68 -16.77
CA LEU A 94 3.12 -13.55 -17.70
C LEU A 94 3.73 -14.04 -19.02
N PRO A 95 2.93 -14.50 -19.98
CA PRO A 95 3.41 -14.70 -21.35
C PRO A 95 3.83 -13.37 -21.98
N SER A 96 4.52 -13.46 -23.11
CA SER A 96 4.97 -12.30 -23.87
C SER A 96 3.89 -11.23 -24.04
N LYS A 97 4.23 -9.98 -23.74
CA LYS A 97 3.33 -8.80 -23.79
C LYS A 97 2.16 -8.83 -22.81
N ALA A 98 2.05 -9.87 -21.98
CA ALA A 98 1.07 -9.91 -20.93
C ALA A 98 1.30 -8.78 -19.91
N GLN A 99 0.20 -8.31 -19.34
CA GLN A 99 0.21 -7.23 -18.38
C GLN A 99 -0.62 -7.60 -17.16
N ALA A 100 -0.11 -7.26 -15.98
CA ALA A 100 -0.82 -7.37 -14.71
C ALA A 100 -0.70 -6.04 -13.95
N THR A 101 -1.84 -5.46 -13.58
CA THR A 101 -1.92 -4.23 -12.81
C THR A 101 -2.50 -4.52 -11.43
N SER A 102 -1.80 -4.09 -10.38
CA SER A 102 -2.17 -4.33 -8.99
C SER A 102 -3.45 -3.61 -8.59
N PRO A 103 -4.13 -4.06 -7.54
CA PRO A 103 -5.05 -3.23 -6.79
C PRO A 103 -4.36 -1.95 -6.33
N VAL A 104 -5.18 -0.99 -5.88
CA VAL A 104 -4.66 0.25 -5.31
C VAL A 104 -3.97 -0.04 -3.98
N MET A 105 -2.79 0.52 -3.81
CA MET A 105 -2.04 0.50 -2.55
C MET A 105 -1.71 1.93 -2.14
N CYS A 106 -1.60 2.18 -0.84
CA CYS A 106 -1.13 3.45 -0.32
C CYS A 106 0.35 3.36 0.06
N ILE A 107 1.13 4.34 -0.39
CA ILE A 107 2.54 4.50 -0.02
C ILE A 107 2.84 5.95 0.36
N THR A 108 3.96 6.17 1.05
CA THR A 108 4.54 7.50 1.29
C THR A 108 5.92 7.59 0.65
N SER A 109 6.60 8.73 0.82
CA SER A 109 8.00 8.89 0.42
C SER A 109 8.96 7.90 1.11
N ASP A 110 8.50 7.18 2.13
CA ASP A 110 9.29 6.19 2.85
C ASP A 110 9.27 4.80 2.21
N TYR A 111 8.55 4.62 1.10
CA TYR A 111 8.44 3.38 0.33
C TYR A 111 9.25 3.47 -0.97
N PRO A 112 10.59 3.39 -0.92
CA PRO A 112 11.43 3.70 -2.07
C PRO A 112 11.49 2.59 -3.10
N SER A 113 11.26 1.34 -2.70
CA SER A 113 11.50 0.19 -3.56
C SER A 113 10.47 -0.93 -3.36
N ALA A 114 10.46 -1.86 -4.30
CA ALA A 114 9.71 -3.10 -4.20
C ALA A 114 10.58 -4.28 -4.65
N ARG A 115 10.19 -5.48 -4.26
CA ARG A 115 10.80 -6.75 -4.67
C ARG A 115 9.74 -7.80 -4.90
N THR A 116 10.08 -8.78 -5.71
CA THR A 116 9.24 -9.93 -5.98
C THR A 116 10.10 -11.16 -6.27
N TRP A 117 9.55 -12.33 -6.03
CA TRP A 117 10.14 -13.54 -6.59
C TRP A 117 9.78 -13.63 -8.06
N VAL A 118 10.75 -14.00 -8.86
CA VAL A 118 10.59 -14.13 -10.30
C VAL A 118 11.38 -15.32 -10.81
N ARG A 119 10.82 -16.01 -11.79
CA ARG A 119 11.55 -16.96 -12.62
C ARG A 119 11.25 -16.72 -14.09
N ASN A 120 12.26 -16.91 -14.93
CA ASN A 120 12.17 -16.81 -16.37
C ASN A 120 12.01 -18.21 -16.96
N LEU A 121 10.88 -18.50 -17.55
CA LEU A 121 10.62 -19.81 -18.16
C LEU A 121 11.12 -19.87 -19.60
N VAL A 122 11.03 -18.73 -20.33
CA VAL A 122 11.41 -18.63 -21.74
C VAL A 122 11.80 -17.19 -22.06
N GLY A 123 12.82 -17.01 -22.87
CA GLY A 123 13.22 -15.73 -23.44
C GLY A 123 14.35 -15.05 -22.66
N ALA A 124 14.91 -13.99 -23.25
CA ALA A 124 16.03 -13.23 -22.69
C ALA A 124 15.62 -11.86 -22.14
N GLU A 125 14.38 -11.44 -22.41
CA GLU A 125 13.86 -10.14 -21.98
C GLU A 125 13.48 -10.17 -20.51
N GLY A 126 13.10 -9.01 -19.95
CA GLY A 126 12.63 -8.89 -18.58
C GLY A 126 11.16 -8.54 -18.49
N VAL A 127 10.71 -8.44 -17.25
CA VAL A 127 9.41 -7.85 -16.90
C VAL A 127 9.63 -6.38 -16.61
N PHE A 128 9.01 -5.50 -17.38
CA PHE A 128 9.03 -4.06 -17.13
C PHE A 128 8.10 -3.71 -15.97
N PHE A 129 8.60 -2.81 -15.12
CA PHE A 129 7.90 -2.35 -13.95
C PHE A 129 7.46 -0.90 -14.09
N TYR A 130 6.16 -0.68 -13.97
CA TYR A 130 5.57 0.65 -14.07
C TYR A 130 4.87 1.03 -12.79
N VAL A 131 4.85 2.34 -12.50
CA VAL A 131 4.12 2.93 -11.37
C VAL A 131 3.21 4.04 -11.88
N SER A 132 1.97 4.04 -11.41
CA SER A 132 1.00 5.13 -11.60
C SER A 132 0.54 5.65 -10.26
N TYR A 133 0.35 6.97 -10.16
CA TYR A 133 -0.13 7.65 -8.97
C TYR A 133 -1.53 8.22 -9.19
N ASN A 134 -2.35 8.18 -8.16
CA ASN A 134 -3.59 8.96 -8.14
C ASN A 134 -3.28 10.37 -7.65
N VAL A 135 -3.47 11.35 -8.50
CA VAL A 135 -3.29 12.77 -8.20
C VAL A 135 -4.63 13.48 -8.37
N ASN A 136 -5.19 13.97 -7.28
CA ASN A 136 -6.48 14.66 -7.28
C ASN A 136 -7.62 13.86 -7.97
N GLY A 137 -7.67 12.56 -7.74
CA GLY A 137 -8.69 11.68 -8.31
C GLY A 137 -8.40 11.16 -9.72
N ALA A 138 -7.32 11.60 -10.36
CA ALA A 138 -6.91 11.15 -11.68
C ALA A 138 -5.62 10.31 -11.63
N TRP A 139 -5.56 9.22 -12.39
CA TRP A 139 -4.36 8.40 -12.50
C TRP A 139 -3.37 9.02 -13.48
N THR A 140 -2.10 9.12 -13.05
CA THR A 140 -1.02 9.48 -13.96
C THR A 140 -0.80 8.38 -14.99
N ALA A 141 -0.22 8.74 -16.14
CA ALA A 141 0.28 7.75 -17.07
C ALA A 141 1.29 6.81 -16.37
N PRO A 142 1.28 5.49 -16.67
CA PRO A 142 2.25 4.55 -16.12
C PRO A 142 3.67 4.97 -16.48
N LYS A 143 4.53 5.14 -15.48
CA LYS A 143 5.94 5.48 -15.66
C LYS A 143 6.79 4.24 -15.48
N ASN A 144 7.56 3.88 -16.50
CA ASN A 144 8.55 2.82 -16.40
C ASN A 144 9.65 3.22 -15.42
N THR A 145 9.86 2.42 -14.39
CA THR A 145 10.87 2.66 -13.35
C THR A 145 11.97 1.60 -13.35
N GLY A 146 11.94 0.69 -14.30
CA GLY A 146 12.94 -0.35 -14.46
C GLY A 146 12.38 -1.66 -15.00
N GLN A 147 13.20 -2.67 -14.92
CA GLN A 147 12.83 -4.03 -15.27
C GLN A 147 13.51 -5.01 -14.32
N PHE A 148 12.93 -6.19 -14.19
CA PHE A 148 13.51 -7.30 -13.47
C PHE A 148 13.49 -8.58 -14.31
N HIS A 149 14.43 -9.46 -14.02
CA HIS A 149 14.60 -10.73 -14.70
C HIS A 149 14.61 -11.84 -13.66
N GLY A 150 14.10 -12.99 -14.01
CA GLY A 150 14.42 -14.23 -13.31
C GLY A 150 15.71 -14.82 -13.85
N ASP A 151 16.34 -15.69 -13.05
CA ASP A 151 17.47 -16.48 -13.49
C ASP A 151 16.95 -17.84 -13.95
N HIS A 152 16.92 -18.06 -15.25
CA HIS A 152 16.40 -19.28 -15.88
C HIS A 152 15.12 -19.81 -15.21
N GLN A 153 14.94 -21.09 -15.02
CA GLN A 153 13.72 -21.66 -14.46
C GLN A 153 13.66 -21.65 -12.92
N ASP A 154 14.69 -21.15 -12.26
CA ASP A 154 14.76 -21.08 -10.80
C ASP A 154 14.13 -19.80 -10.26
N TRP A 155 13.53 -19.89 -9.08
CA TRP A 155 13.02 -18.73 -8.35
C TRP A 155 14.17 -17.87 -7.83
N THR A 156 14.20 -16.63 -8.23
CA THR A 156 15.17 -15.64 -7.77
C THR A 156 14.48 -14.41 -7.23
N LEU A 157 15.06 -13.80 -6.20
CA LEU A 157 14.59 -12.52 -5.69
C LEU A 157 15.01 -11.41 -6.66
N SER A 158 14.06 -10.60 -7.13
CA SER A 158 14.34 -9.47 -8.00
C SER A 158 15.30 -8.47 -7.35
N LYS A 159 16.03 -7.71 -8.14
CA LYS A 159 16.66 -6.48 -7.67
C LYS A 159 15.58 -5.52 -7.15
N ALA A 160 15.96 -4.61 -6.24
CA ALA A 160 15.04 -3.57 -5.78
C ALA A 160 14.57 -2.71 -6.96
N MET A 161 13.24 -2.62 -7.12
CA MET A 161 12.59 -1.82 -8.15
C MET A 161 12.19 -0.47 -7.54
N ASN A 162 12.38 0.62 -8.26
CA ASN A 162 11.98 1.93 -7.77
C ASN A 162 10.44 2.08 -7.85
N VAL A 163 9.80 2.30 -6.71
CA VAL A 163 8.35 2.56 -6.64
C VAL A 163 8.01 4.05 -6.58
N GLN A 164 9.01 4.91 -6.50
CA GLN A 164 8.86 6.36 -6.42
C GLN A 164 9.54 7.06 -7.58
N PRO A 165 8.88 7.19 -8.73
CA PRO A 165 9.43 7.94 -9.86
C PRO A 165 9.56 9.45 -9.59
N GLY A 166 8.97 9.97 -8.50
CA GLY A 166 9.08 11.34 -8.02
C GLY A 166 8.85 11.41 -6.52
N LYS A 167 9.34 12.47 -5.88
CA LYS A 167 9.04 12.74 -4.46
C LYS A 167 7.69 13.44 -4.37
N ALA A 168 6.76 12.83 -3.64
CA ALA A 168 5.51 13.47 -3.28
C ALA A 168 5.31 13.37 -1.76
N PRO A 169 4.84 14.43 -1.11
CA PRO A 169 4.58 14.41 0.33
C PRO A 169 3.31 13.61 0.66
N GLY A 170 3.29 13.01 1.86
CA GLY A 170 2.12 12.35 2.42
C GLY A 170 1.77 10.99 1.77
N TRP A 171 0.61 10.48 2.14
CA TRP A 171 0.07 9.23 1.61
C TRP A 171 -0.43 9.41 0.17
N GLN A 172 -0.05 8.48 -0.68
CA GLN A 172 -0.44 8.46 -2.09
C GLN A 172 -0.97 7.09 -2.47
N GLN A 173 -2.04 7.08 -3.24
CA GLN A 173 -2.49 5.87 -3.90
C GLN A 173 -1.62 5.59 -5.12
N VAL A 174 -1.18 4.34 -5.24
CA VAL A 174 -0.41 3.86 -6.38
C VAL A 174 -1.00 2.59 -6.96
N ARG A 175 -0.68 2.33 -8.22
CA ARG A 175 -0.82 1.04 -8.88
C ARG A 175 0.51 0.66 -9.49
N PHE A 176 0.82 -0.60 -9.38
CA PHE A 176 2.00 -1.21 -9.98
C PHE A 176 1.57 -2.02 -11.19
N THR A 177 2.33 -1.94 -12.26
CA THR A 177 2.04 -2.72 -13.47
C THR A 177 3.28 -3.47 -13.90
N PHE A 178 3.13 -4.76 -14.10
CA PHE A 178 4.11 -5.65 -14.72
C PHE A 178 3.76 -5.84 -16.19
N VAL A 179 4.75 -5.72 -17.07
CA VAL A 179 4.59 -5.99 -18.50
C VAL A 179 5.71 -6.90 -18.97
N ALA A 180 5.37 -8.11 -19.38
CA ALA A 180 6.36 -9.03 -19.92
C ALA A 180 6.91 -8.52 -21.26
N GLY A 181 8.23 -8.39 -21.33
CA GLY A 181 8.94 -7.98 -22.54
C GLY A 181 9.01 -9.10 -23.59
N GLY A 182 9.52 -8.74 -24.77
CA GLY A 182 9.82 -9.72 -25.84
C GLY A 182 8.62 -10.21 -26.63
N ASN A 183 8.89 -11.12 -27.55
CA ASN A 183 7.88 -11.73 -28.43
C ASN A 183 7.62 -13.20 -28.10
N THR A 184 8.51 -13.85 -27.33
CA THR A 184 8.45 -15.28 -26.99
C THR A 184 8.73 -15.54 -25.52
N SER A 185 8.79 -14.49 -24.69
CA SER A 185 9.11 -14.61 -23.28
C SER A 185 7.94 -15.17 -22.48
N ARG A 186 8.27 -15.78 -21.34
CA ARG A 186 7.30 -16.18 -20.32
C ARG A 186 7.95 -16.12 -18.95
N PHE A 187 7.31 -15.41 -18.04
CA PHE A 187 7.79 -15.23 -16.68
C PHE A 187 6.73 -15.70 -15.69
N GLN A 188 7.19 -16.06 -14.50
CA GLN A 188 6.31 -16.22 -13.35
C GLN A 188 6.78 -15.31 -12.22
N VAL A 189 5.82 -14.72 -11.53
CA VAL A 189 6.04 -13.75 -10.44
C VAL A 189 5.25 -14.20 -9.24
N ASN A 190 5.86 -14.12 -8.05
CA ASN A 190 5.22 -14.41 -6.78
C ASN A 190 5.67 -13.45 -5.69
N ASP A 191 4.83 -13.24 -4.68
CA ASP A 191 5.10 -12.43 -3.49
C ASP A 191 5.64 -11.03 -3.81
N PHE A 192 4.75 -10.13 -4.18
CA PHE A 192 5.13 -8.75 -4.47
C PHE A 192 5.14 -7.89 -3.20
N TRP A 193 6.32 -7.48 -2.79
CA TRP A 193 6.59 -6.75 -1.56
C TRP A 193 7.05 -5.32 -1.83
N VAL A 194 6.58 -4.37 -0.99
CA VAL A 194 7.00 -2.97 -1.01
C VAL A 194 7.78 -2.64 0.27
N ASP A 195 8.91 -1.98 0.12
CA ASP A 195 9.88 -1.66 1.17
C ASP A 195 9.70 -0.21 1.66
N PRO A 196 9.23 0.00 2.89
CA PRO A 196 9.05 1.33 3.48
C PRO A 196 10.33 1.92 4.09
N ARG A 197 11.52 1.41 3.79
CA ARG A 197 12.79 1.83 4.39
C ARG A 197 12.89 1.67 5.92
N MET A 198 11.92 1.10 6.55
CA MET A 198 11.98 0.87 7.98
C MET A 198 13.00 -0.24 8.28
N ARG A 199 13.79 -0.01 9.32
CA ARG A 199 14.66 -1.07 9.88
C ARG A 199 13.95 -1.69 11.07
N ALA A 200 13.93 -3.00 11.12
CA ALA A 200 13.49 -3.73 12.31
C ALA A 200 14.47 -3.57 13.46
#